data_719a2a1cfb33dbc00b218ef19416a406
#
_entry.id   719a2a1cfb33dbc00b218ef19416a406
#
_cell.length_a   1.000
_cell.length_b   1.000
_cell.length_c   1.000
_cell.angle_alpha   90.00
_cell.angle_beta   90.00
_cell.angle_gamma   90.00
#
_symmetry.space_group_name_H-M   'P 1'
#
loop_
_entity.id
_entity.type
_entity.pdbx_description
1 polymer ?
#
loop_
_entity_poly.entity_id
_entity_poly.type
_entity_poly.pdbx_seq_one_letter_code
_entity_poly.pdbx_strand_id
1 'polypeptide(L)'
;MKTEVKYAPQNLNDVIYPNTATALRINGYATKQLEGHIMLHGPNGTSKTSIAKLLPYAIDGQNAAIEDKHFDDVLGQKNLKAYLQNACSYNQFTGGSKFYLVFNEFDNTSTKLHKLWTAMDDLSDMLMVIITTNEPMSIHKSIRSRCSLIQMPAVTANAFLPRAQQILKAEGLALPDNQVLYHLKQVEQFGDLRKYCRCLDELIFLNNSGLPIPAAPSPVAPVMTVVKAKSK
;
A
#
# COMPACT_ATOMS: atom_id res chain seq x y z
N MET A 1 -7.91 -10.82 -18.18
CA MET A 1 -6.86 -10.69 -17.12
C MET A 1 -7.50 -9.90 -15.99
N LYS A 2 -7.29 -10.28 -14.72
CA LYS A 2 -7.89 -9.59 -13.57
C LYS A 2 -7.41 -8.14 -13.50
N THR A 3 -8.32 -7.20 -13.18
CA THR A 3 -8.01 -5.76 -13.05
C THR A 3 -6.91 -5.50 -12.02
N GLU A 4 -6.87 -6.26 -10.92
CA GLU A 4 -5.82 -6.17 -9.90
C GLU A 4 -4.41 -6.31 -10.49
N VAL A 5 -4.22 -7.20 -11.47
CA VAL A 5 -2.92 -7.44 -12.11
C VAL A 5 -2.68 -6.47 -13.27
N LYS A 6 -3.71 -6.26 -14.11
CA LYS A 6 -3.60 -5.39 -15.29
C LYS A 6 -3.33 -3.93 -14.93
N TYR A 7 -3.93 -3.46 -13.83
CA TYR A 7 -3.85 -2.08 -13.36
C TYR A 7 -3.06 -1.95 -12.04
N ALA A 8 -2.18 -2.91 -11.75
CA ALA A 8 -1.27 -2.80 -10.62
C ALA A 8 -0.45 -1.50 -10.72
N PRO A 9 -0.24 -0.77 -9.61
CA PRO A 9 0.54 0.47 -9.63
C PRO A 9 1.97 0.21 -10.13
N GLN A 10 2.43 1.04 -11.06
CA GLN A 10 3.77 0.97 -11.64
C GLN A 10 4.73 1.99 -11.01
N ASN A 11 4.18 3.01 -10.36
CA ASN A 11 4.92 4.04 -9.64
C ASN A 11 4.10 4.53 -8.44
N LEU A 12 4.68 5.37 -7.57
CA LEU A 12 4.01 5.85 -6.37
C LEU A 12 2.78 6.73 -6.66
N ASN A 13 2.70 7.38 -7.83
CA ASN A 13 1.54 8.20 -8.20
C ASN A 13 0.31 7.35 -8.57
N ASP A 14 0.53 6.08 -8.93
CA ASP A 14 -0.57 5.13 -9.20
C ASP A 14 -1.16 4.54 -7.93
N VAL A 15 -0.47 4.70 -6.79
CA VAL A 15 -0.90 4.14 -5.51
C VAL A 15 -2.07 4.95 -4.95
N ILE A 16 -3.09 4.25 -4.51
CA ILE A 16 -4.23 4.86 -3.83
C ILE A 16 -3.90 4.93 -2.34
N TYR A 17 -3.65 6.14 -1.88
CA TYR A 17 -3.38 6.40 -0.47
C TYR A 17 -4.68 6.55 0.31
N PRO A 18 -4.72 6.07 1.56
CA PRO A 18 -5.91 6.17 2.40
C PRO A 18 -6.23 7.62 2.80
N ASN A 19 -5.22 8.47 2.88
CA ASN A 19 -5.33 9.89 3.21
C ASN A 19 -4.09 10.68 2.79
N THR A 20 -4.21 11.99 2.76
CA THR A 20 -3.15 12.93 2.35
C THR A 20 -1.92 12.86 3.26
N ALA A 21 -2.10 12.65 4.57
CA ALA A 21 -0.97 12.59 5.51
C ALA A 21 -0.06 11.39 5.22
N THR A 22 -0.63 10.23 4.92
CA THR A 22 0.14 9.05 4.50
C THR A 22 0.86 9.31 3.17
N ALA A 23 0.17 9.90 2.18
CA ALA A 23 0.78 10.24 0.89
C ALA A 23 1.97 11.19 1.06
N LEU A 24 1.82 12.24 1.86
CA LEU A 24 2.90 13.21 2.14
C LEU A 24 4.09 12.55 2.82
N ARG A 25 3.88 11.65 3.79
CA ARG A 25 4.98 10.94 4.45
C ARG A 25 5.76 10.06 3.47
N ILE A 26 5.05 9.26 2.64
CA ILE A 26 5.71 8.43 1.62
C ILE A 26 6.46 9.29 0.61
N ASN A 27 5.86 10.39 0.15
CA ASN A 27 6.52 11.33 -0.75
C ASN A 27 7.75 12.00 -0.13
N GLY A 28 7.72 12.29 1.17
CA GLY A 28 8.87 12.81 1.91
C GLY A 28 10.08 11.87 1.84
N TYR A 29 9.86 10.53 1.92
CA TYR A 29 10.92 9.55 1.69
C TYR A 29 11.35 9.50 0.22
N ALA A 30 10.39 9.50 -0.71
CA ALA A 30 10.69 9.47 -2.15
C ALA A 30 11.54 10.67 -2.61
N THR A 31 11.34 11.82 -1.99
CA THR A 31 12.09 13.08 -2.27
C THR A 31 13.31 13.28 -1.38
N LYS A 32 13.68 12.30 -0.58
CA LYS A 32 14.82 12.35 0.36
C LYS A 32 14.74 13.48 1.42
N GLN A 33 13.52 14.00 1.67
CA GLN A 33 13.26 14.94 2.77
C GLN A 33 13.11 14.23 4.12
N LEU A 34 12.72 12.95 4.09
CA LEU A 34 12.71 12.05 5.22
C LEU A 34 13.65 10.89 4.96
N GLU A 35 14.35 10.47 6.01
CA GLU A 35 15.31 9.37 5.95
C GLU A 35 15.03 8.32 7.03
N GLY A 36 15.76 7.19 6.95
CA GLY A 36 15.69 6.10 7.90
C GLY A 36 14.81 4.95 7.46
N HIS A 37 14.66 3.98 8.35
CA HIS A 37 13.87 2.78 8.11
C HIS A 37 12.38 3.04 8.28
N ILE A 38 11.52 2.30 7.58
CA ILE A 38 10.07 2.47 7.65
C ILE A 38 9.36 1.14 7.93
N MET A 39 8.25 1.24 8.62
CA MET A 39 7.32 0.12 8.84
C MET A 39 5.92 0.53 8.39
N LEU A 40 5.47 -0.05 7.28
CA LEU A 40 4.12 0.13 6.76
C LEU A 40 3.19 -0.88 7.44
N HIS A 41 2.20 -0.39 8.17
CA HIS A 41 1.32 -1.28 8.93
C HIS A 41 -0.16 -0.95 8.73
N GLY A 42 -1.02 -1.96 8.83
CA GLY A 42 -2.46 -1.83 8.66
C GLY A 42 -3.11 -3.06 8.03
N PRO A 43 -4.41 -3.06 7.78
CA PRO A 43 -5.14 -4.22 7.28
C PRO A 43 -4.64 -4.67 5.90
N ASN A 44 -5.04 -5.89 5.51
CA ASN A 44 -4.71 -6.45 4.21
C ASN A 44 -5.28 -5.60 3.05
N GLY A 45 -4.60 -5.65 1.91
CA GLY A 45 -5.06 -4.99 0.68
C GLY A 45 -5.00 -3.45 0.68
N THR A 46 -4.16 -2.84 1.52
CA THR A 46 -3.97 -1.38 1.61
C THR A 46 -2.70 -0.88 0.92
N SER A 47 -2.22 -1.57 -0.10
CA SER A 47 -1.04 -1.21 -0.91
C SER A 47 0.32 -1.21 -0.18
N LYS A 48 0.44 -1.75 1.03
CA LYS A 48 1.71 -1.78 1.78
C LYS A 48 2.86 -2.39 0.95
N THR A 49 2.64 -3.59 0.43
CA THR A 49 3.63 -4.31 -0.40
C THR A 49 3.96 -3.56 -1.69
N SER A 50 2.96 -2.94 -2.33
CA SER A 50 3.19 -2.13 -3.53
C SER A 50 4.08 -0.93 -3.23
N ILE A 51 3.80 -0.19 -2.15
CA ILE A 51 4.63 0.94 -1.71
C ILE A 51 6.04 0.47 -1.37
N ALA A 52 6.18 -0.62 -0.60
CA ALA A 52 7.48 -1.15 -0.21
C ALA A 52 8.38 -1.47 -1.41
N LYS A 53 7.80 -1.96 -2.52
CA LYS A 53 8.51 -2.27 -3.76
C LYS A 53 8.77 -1.05 -4.64
N LEU A 54 7.85 -0.08 -4.67
CA LEU A 54 7.95 1.09 -5.55
C LEU A 54 8.78 2.24 -4.96
N LEU A 55 8.81 2.36 -3.63
CA LEU A 55 9.51 3.45 -2.96
C LEU A 55 11.01 3.49 -3.27
N PRO A 56 11.76 2.37 -3.26
CA PRO A 56 13.17 2.38 -3.67
C PRO A 56 13.39 2.96 -5.07
N TYR A 57 12.56 2.59 -6.03
CA TYR A 57 12.65 3.12 -7.40
C TYR A 57 12.28 4.62 -7.47
N ALA A 58 11.41 5.08 -6.60
CA ALA A 58 11.11 6.52 -6.52
C ALA A 58 12.26 7.32 -5.92
N ILE A 59 13.10 6.71 -5.06
CA ILE A 59 14.27 7.34 -4.43
C ILE A 59 15.49 7.33 -5.36
N ASP A 60 15.84 6.19 -5.95
CA ASP A 60 17.10 5.97 -6.69
C ASP A 60 16.90 5.61 -8.17
N GLY A 61 15.65 5.63 -8.66
CA GLY A 61 15.35 5.29 -10.05
C GLY A 61 15.78 3.85 -10.38
N GLN A 62 16.42 3.68 -11.52
CA GLN A 62 16.91 2.37 -11.97
C GLN A 62 18.14 1.87 -11.20
N ASN A 63 18.78 2.73 -10.42
CA ASN A 63 19.94 2.37 -9.59
C ASN A 63 19.53 1.79 -8.22
N ALA A 64 18.23 1.65 -7.96
CA ALA A 64 17.73 1.07 -6.72
C ALA A 64 18.11 -0.41 -6.62
N ALA A 65 18.99 -0.77 -5.70
CA ALA A 65 19.29 -2.16 -5.37
C ALA A 65 18.36 -2.65 -4.25
N ILE A 66 17.44 -3.53 -4.63
CA ILE A 66 16.39 -4.02 -3.75
C ILE A 66 16.60 -5.51 -3.49
N GLU A 67 16.57 -5.90 -2.23
CA GLU A 67 16.47 -7.28 -1.82
C GLU A 67 15.11 -7.52 -1.16
N ASP A 68 14.21 -8.20 -1.88
CA ASP A 68 12.88 -8.63 -1.42
C ASP A 68 12.96 -10.12 -1.10
N LYS A 69 13.34 -10.45 0.13
CA LYS A 69 13.51 -11.84 0.60
C LYS A 69 12.66 -12.12 1.82
N HIS A 70 12.41 -13.40 2.02
CA HIS A 70 11.82 -13.84 3.27
C HIS A 70 12.78 -13.53 4.42
N PHE A 71 12.23 -13.11 5.54
CA PHE A 71 12.99 -12.67 6.70
C PHE A 71 14.00 -13.72 7.20
N ASP A 72 13.58 -14.99 7.27
CA ASP A 72 14.44 -16.08 7.75
C ASP A 72 15.65 -16.34 6.84
N ASP A 73 15.53 -16.12 5.53
CA ASP A 73 16.63 -16.28 4.59
C ASP A 73 17.74 -15.26 4.85
N VAL A 74 17.34 -14.02 5.15
CA VAL A 74 18.28 -12.94 5.48
C VAL A 74 18.94 -13.19 6.84
N LEU A 75 18.15 -13.52 7.87
CA LEU A 75 18.69 -13.80 9.21
C LEU A 75 19.47 -15.11 9.30
N GLY A 76 19.26 -16.02 8.36
CA GLY A 76 20.01 -17.26 8.23
C GLY A 76 21.48 -17.06 7.85
N GLN A 77 21.86 -15.87 7.36
CA GLN A 77 23.25 -15.55 7.03
C GLN A 77 24.16 -15.69 8.23
N LYS A 78 25.29 -16.41 8.08
CA LYS A 78 26.27 -16.62 9.16
C LYS A 78 26.78 -15.30 9.72
N ASN A 79 27.10 -14.36 8.83
CA ASN A 79 27.51 -12.99 9.17
C ASN A 79 26.64 -11.96 8.43
N LEU A 80 25.48 -11.67 9.00
CA LEU A 80 24.50 -10.76 8.41
C LEU A 80 25.09 -9.35 8.19
N LYS A 81 25.87 -8.83 9.16
CA LYS A 81 26.46 -7.50 9.04
C LYS A 81 27.42 -7.41 7.84
N ALA A 82 28.33 -8.36 7.70
CA ALA A 82 29.26 -8.37 6.56
C ALA A 82 28.53 -8.55 5.23
N TYR A 83 27.50 -9.37 5.19
CA TYR A 83 26.65 -9.54 4.01
C TYR A 83 26.01 -8.22 3.57
N LEU A 84 25.32 -7.54 4.50
CA LEU A 84 24.66 -6.27 4.22
C LEU A 84 25.67 -5.15 3.91
N GLN A 85 26.81 -5.10 4.60
CA GLN A 85 27.87 -4.14 4.33
C GLN A 85 28.43 -4.28 2.91
N ASN A 86 28.66 -5.51 2.43
CA ASN A 86 29.10 -5.77 1.07
C ASN A 86 28.03 -5.35 0.05
N ALA A 87 26.76 -5.66 0.31
CA ALA A 87 25.65 -5.27 -0.55
C ALA A 87 25.51 -3.73 -0.64
N CYS A 88 25.60 -3.04 0.48
CA CYS A 88 25.58 -1.57 0.54
C CYS A 88 26.74 -0.96 -0.23
N SER A 89 27.96 -1.46 -0.02
CA SER A 89 29.17 -0.95 -0.71
C SER A 89 29.10 -1.17 -2.21
N TYR A 90 28.61 -2.34 -2.65
CA TYR A 90 28.40 -2.61 -4.07
C TYR A 90 27.36 -1.68 -4.68
N ASN A 91 26.24 -1.45 -3.97
CA ASN A 91 25.20 -0.53 -4.44
C ASN A 91 25.71 0.90 -4.59
N GLN A 92 26.49 1.40 -3.64
CA GLN A 92 27.12 2.74 -3.77
C GLN A 92 28.05 2.82 -4.96
N PHE A 93 28.82 1.76 -5.22
CA PHE A 93 29.69 1.68 -6.39
C PHE A 93 28.90 1.76 -7.71
N THR A 94 27.69 1.21 -7.75
CA THR A 94 26.79 1.24 -8.92
C THR A 94 25.94 2.52 -9.01
N GLY A 95 26.10 3.47 -8.07
CA GLY A 95 25.44 4.79 -8.09
C GLY A 95 24.12 4.84 -7.34
N GLY A 96 23.74 3.82 -6.59
CA GLY A 96 22.58 3.87 -5.70
C GLY A 96 22.90 4.61 -4.39
N SER A 97 21.93 5.32 -3.82
CA SER A 97 22.13 6.04 -2.57
C SER A 97 22.06 5.13 -1.35
N LYS A 98 21.13 4.18 -1.36
CA LYS A 98 20.95 3.20 -0.26
C LYS A 98 20.65 1.82 -0.83
N PHE A 99 21.08 0.78 -0.12
CA PHE A 99 20.62 -0.58 -0.33
C PHE A 99 19.28 -0.77 0.37
N TYR A 100 18.29 -1.31 -0.34
CA TYR A 100 16.91 -1.45 0.16
C TYR A 100 16.63 -2.90 0.52
N LEU A 101 16.39 -3.14 1.80
CA LEU A 101 16.00 -4.45 2.31
C LEU A 101 14.51 -4.45 2.62
N VAL A 102 13.73 -5.18 1.83
CA VAL A 102 12.26 -5.22 1.94
C VAL A 102 11.81 -6.51 2.59
N PHE A 103 11.10 -6.43 3.70
CA PHE A 103 10.47 -7.54 4.38
C PHE A 103 8.95 -7.43 4.26
N ASN A 104 8.36 -8.31 3.46
CA ASN A 104 6.91 -8.39 3.34
C ASN A 104 6.35 -9.35 4.39
N GLU A 105 5.18 -8.96 4.97
CA GLU A 105 4.45 -9.76 5.97
C GLU A 105 5.36 -10.22 7.13
N PHE A 106 6.09 -9.26 7.67
CA PHE A 106 7.07 -9.53 8.72
C PHE A 106 6.39 -10.01 10.00
N ASP A 107 6.79 -11.20 10.45
CA ASP A 107 6.38 -11.82 11.70
C ASP A 107 7.53 -11.91 12.68
N ASN A 108 7.23 -11.77 13.98
CA ASN A 108 8.24 -11.73 15.04
C ASN A 108 8.60 -13.13 15.59
N THR A 109 8.81 -14.10 14.72
CA THR A 109 9.06 -15.49 15.14
C THR A 109 10.54 -15.82 15.33
N SER A 110 11.48 -14.99 14.90
CA SER A 110 12.91 -15.31 14.92
C SER A 110 13.62 -14.82 16.18
N THR A 111 14.44 -15.71 16.77
CA THR A 111 15.34 -15.38 17.89
C THR A 111 16.58 -14.59 17.47
N LYS A 112 16.80 -14.41 16.16
CA LYS A 112 18.01 -13.77 15.61
C LYS A 112 17.83 -12.29 15.28
N LEU A 113 16.73 -11.67 15.71
CA LEU A 113 16.40 -10.26 15.46
C LEU A 113 17.52 -9.29 15.86
N HIS A 114 18.32 -9.62 16.89
CA HIS A 114 19.43 -8.77 17.33
C HIS A 114 20.44 -8.48 16.22
N LYS A 115 20.68 -9.42 15.30
CA LYS A 115 21.58 -9.19 14.17
C LYS A 115 21.04 -8.12 13.21
N LEU A 116 19.70 -8.08 13.04
CA LEU A 116 19.08 -7.10 12.16
C LEU A 116 19.15 -5.69 12.75
N TRP A 117 18.71 -5.48 14.02
CA TRP A 117 18.72 -4.13 14.57
C TRP A 117 20.13 -3.56 14.73
N THR A 118 21.14 -4.42 15.02
CA THR A 118 22.55 -3.98 15.01
C THR A 118 23.00 -3.53 13.62
N ALA A 119 22.62 -4.28 12.57
CA ALA A 119 22.93 -3.88 11.20
C ALA A 119 22.19 -2.59 10.79
N MET A 120 20.94 -2.39 11.24
CA MET A 120 20.18 -1.16 11.01
C MET A 120 20.89 0.06 11.64
N ASP A 121 21.45 -0.09 12.85
CA ASP A 121 22.20 1.00 13.50
C ASP A 121 23.53 1.27 12.79
N ASP A 122 24.29 0.22 12.53
CA ASP A 122 25.66 0.33 12.00
C ASP A 122 25.71 0.79 10.52
N LEU A 123 24.66 0.54 9.76
CA LEU A 123 24.58 0.81 8.31
C LEU A 123 23.50 1.85 7.97
N SER A 124 23.03 2.63 8.90
CA SER A 124 21.90 3.58 8.74
C SER A 124 22.07 4.54 7.56
N ASP A 125 23.30 4.91 7.22
CA ASP A 125 23.60 5.82 6.12
C ASP A 125 23.53 5.15 4.74
N MET A 126 23.69 3.82 4.69
CA MET A 126 23.77 3.06 3.44
C MET A 126 22.62 2.05 3.26
N LEU A 127 21.87 1.75 4.34
CA LEU A 127 20.82 0.74 4.37
C LEU A 127 19.48 1.39 4.70
N MET A 128 18.47 1.07 3.92
CA MET A 128 17.07 1.36 4.26
C MET A 128 16.29 0.05 4.38
N VAL A 129 15.77 -0.24 5.56
CA VAL A 129 14.89 -1.38 5.81
C VAL A 129 13.45 -0.94 5.69
N ILE A 130 12.68 -1.64 4.86
CA ILE A 130 11.26 -1.40 4.62
C ILE A 130 10.49 -2.64 5.06
N ILE A 131 9.67 -2.50 6.08
CA ILE A 131 8.89 -3.60 6.66
C ILE A 131 7.42 -3.40 6.34
N THR A 132 6.73 -4.45 5.93
CA THR A 132 5.26 -4.47 5.90
C THR A 132 4.73 -5.46 6.92
N THR A 133 3.69 -5.08 7.67
CA THR A 133 3.04 -5.95 8.65
C THR A 133 1.58 -5.57 8.84
N ASN A 134 0.76 -6.50 9.27
CA ASN A 134 -0.60 -6.21 9.70
C ASN A 134 -0.65 -5.86 11.20
N GLU A 135 0.27 -6.40 11.98
CA GLU A 135 0.31 -6.34 13.44
C GLU A 135 1.63 -5.71 13.94
N PRO A 136 1.76 -4.38 13.93
CA PRO A 136 3.02 -3.73 14.30
C PRO A 136 3.42 -4.01 15.76
N MET A 137 2.46 -4.28 16.65
CA MET A 137 2.75 -4.54 18.06
C MET A 137 3.30 -5.94 18.31
N SER A 138 3.13 -6.88 17.39
CA SER A 138 3.78 -8.20 17.44
C SER A 138 5.28 -8.11 17.17
N ILE A 139 5.74 -7.06 16.49
CA ILE A 139 7.15 -6.85 16.15
C ILE A 139 7.94 -6.40 17.40
N HIS A 140 9.12 -6.97 17.58
CA HIS A 140 9.97 -6.62 18.72
C HIS A 140 10.24 -5.11 18.80
N LYS A 141 10.18 -4.55 20.04
CA LYS A 141 10.33 -3.11 20.27
C LYS A 141 11.62 -2.51 19.70
N SER A 142 12.72 -3.27 19.70
CA SER A 142 14.00 -2.81 19.16
C SER A 142 13.99 -2.58 17.64
N ILE A 143 13.17 -3.29 16.88
CA ILE A 143 12.96 -3.03 15.46
C ILE A 143 12.02 -1.83 15.29
N ARG A 144 10.90 -1.82 16.03
CA ARG A 144 9.92 -0.72 15.94
C ARG A 144 10.51 0.65 16.25
N SER A 145 11.38 0.73 17.27
CA SER A 145 12.01 1.99 17.68
C SER A 145 12.97 2.58 16.63
N ARG A 146 13.43 1.76 15.69
CA ARG A 146 14.32 2.15 14.59
C ARG A 146 13.57 2.46 13.29
N CYS A 147 12.27 2.22 13.25
CA CYS A 147 11.44 2.45 12.08
C CYS A 147 10.45 3.59 12.32
N SER A 148 10.26 4.43 11.32
CA SER A 148 9.10 5.31 11.26
C SER A 148 7.86 4.47 10.97
N LEU A 149 6.91 4.42 11.92
CA LEU A 149 5.66 3.71 11.74
C LEU A 149 4.72 4.54 10.86
N ILE A 150 4.30 3.98 9.74
CA ILE A 150 3.38 4.60 8.78
C ILE A 150 2.12 3.74 8.71
N GLN A 151 1.04 4.28 9.25
CA GLN A 151 -0.24 3.59 9.22
C GLN A 151 -0.88 3.66 7.83
N MET A 152 -1.33 2.51 7.35
CA MET A 152 -2.05 2.32 6.10
C MET A 152 -3.47 1.84 6.40
N PRO A 153 -4.38 2.74 6.80
CA PRO A 153 -5.77 2.35 7.07
C PRO A 153 -6.48 1.87 5.81
N ALA A 154 -7.65 1.28 5.99
CA ALA A 154 -8.52 0.86 4.91
C ALA A 154 -8.84 2.03 3.97
N VAL A 155 -8.81 1.78 2.66
CA VAL A 155 -9.18 2.77 1.65
C VAL A 155 -10.70 2.80 1.50
N THR A 156 -11.31 3.98 1.52
CA THR A 156 -12.75 4.14 1.32
C THR A 156 -13.15 4.01 -0.15
N ALA A 157 -14.41 3.66 -0.41
CA ALA A 157 -14.97 3.63 -1.76
C ALA A 157 -14.83 4.98 -2.48
N ASN A 158 -15.01 6.09 -1.75
CA ASN A 158 -14.82 7.44 -2.31
C ASN A 158 -13.37 7.70 -2.73
N ALA A 159 -12.39 7.25 -1.95
CA ALA A 159 -10.98 7.41 -2.28
C ALA A 159 -10.57 6.54 -3.49
N PHE A 160 -11.23 5.38 -3.67
CA PHE A 160 -10.99 4.49 -4.81
C PHE A 160 -11.71 4.90 -6.09
N LEU A 161 -12.83 5.64 -5.99
CA LEU A 161 -13.70 5.99 -7.12
C LEU A 161 -12.98 6.59 -8.35
N PRO A 162 -12.04 7.56 -8.21
CA PRO A 162 -11.33 8.10 -9.37
C PRO A 162 -10.55 7.03 -10.15
N ARG A 163 -9.92 6.11 -9.42
CA ARG A 163 -9.18 4.99 -10.02
C ARG A 163 -10.13 3.99 -10.68
N ALA A 164 -11.26 3.69 -10.04
CA ALA A 164 -12.28 2.83 -10.59
C ALA A 164 -12.80 3.37 -11.94
N GLN A 165 -13.07 4.66 -12.04
CA GLN A 165 -13.51 5.32 -13.29
C GLN A 165 -12.45 5.23 -14.40
N GLN A 166 -11.16 5.44 -14.04
CA GLN A 166 -10.07 5.27 -15.01
C GLN A 166 -10.01 3.84 -15.56
N ILE A 167 -10.13 2.83 -14.69
CA ILE A 167 -10.10 1.41 -15.06
C ILE A 167 -11.31 1.08 -15.94
N LEU A 168 -12.51 1.43 -15.51
CA LEU A 168 -13.75 1.15 -16.27
C LEU A 168 -13.71 1.79 -17.66
N LYS A 169 -13.28 3.05 -17.74
CA LYS A 169 -13.10 3.75 -19.03
C LYS A 169 -12.09 3.05 -19.95
N ALA A 170 -10.97 2.56 -19.38
CA ALA A 170 -9.96 1.82 -20.15
C ALA A 170 -10.47 0.47 -20.64
N GLU A 171 -11.47 -0.12 -19.96
CA GLU A 171 -12.15 -1.36 -20.36
C GLU A 171 -13.40 -1.09 -21.25
N GLY A 172 -13.62 0.16 -21.67
CA GLY A 172 -14.74 0.52 -22.55
C GLY A 172 -16.10 0.62 -21.85
N LEU A 173 -16.12 0.68 -20.51
CA LEU A 173 -17.36 0.80 -19.73
C LEU A 173 -17.46 2.20 -19.11
N ALA A 174 -18.49 2.94 -19.50
CA ALA A 174 -18.82 4.25 -18.94
C ALA A 174 -20.04 4.14 -18.03
N LEU A 175 -19.83 4.32 -16.73
CA LEU A 175 -20.88 4.35 -15.71
C LEU A 175 -20.80 5.68 -14.94
N PRO A 176 -21.94 6.25 -14.51
CA PRO A 176 -21.94 7.46 -13.70
C PRO A 176 -21.38 7.16 -12.30
N ASP A 177 -20.77 8.19 -11.68
CA ASP A 177 -20.07 8.07 -10.37
C ASP A 177 -20.95 7.47 -9.28
N ASN A 178 -22.22 7.86 -9.21
CA ASN A 178 -23.16 7.34 -8.22
C ASN A 178 -23.39 5.83 -8.37
N GLN A 179 -23.42 5.32 -9.58
CA GLN A 179 -23.57 3.89 -9.84
C GLN A 179 -22.31 3.12 -9.50
N VAL A 180 -21.13 3.59 -9.91
CA VAL A 180 -19.85 2.98 -9.55
C VAL A 180 -19.68 2.98 -8.02
N LEU A 181 -19.93 4.12 -7.38
CA LEU A 181 -19.83 4.26 -5.93
C LEU A 181 -20.80 3.33 -5.19
N TYR A 182 -22.03 3.14 -5.72
CA TYR A 182 -22.97 2.17 -5.15
C TYR A 182 -22.37 0.77 -5.08
N HIS A 183 -21.78 0.28 -6.17
CA HIS A 183 -21.16 -1.05 -6.20
C HIS A 183 -19.92 -1.14 -5.30
N LEU A 184 -19.07 -0.13 -5.30
CA LEU A 184 -17.89 -0.10 -4.44
C LEU A 184 -18.27 -0.12 -2.95
N LYS A 185 -19.33 0.58 -2.55
CA LYS A 185 -19.80 0.58 -1.14
C LYS A 185 -20.28 -0.78 -0.65
N GLN A 186 -20.77 -1.67 -1.54
CA GLN A 186 -21.16 -3.04 -1.14
C GLN A 186 -19.98 -3.85 -0.60
N VAL A 187 -18.75 -3.52 -1.03
CA VAL A 187 -17.52 -4.22 -0.62
C VAL A 187 -16.61 -3.37 0.28
N GLU A 188 -17.00 -2.14 0.62
CA GLU A 188 -16.21 -1.20 1.42
C GLU A 188 -15.89 -1.72 2.82
N GLN A 189 -16.80 -2.50 3.42
CA GLN A 189 -16.61 -3.10 4.74
C GLN A 189 -15.35 -3.96 4.86
N PHE A 190 -14.83 -4.47 3.76
CA PHE A 190 -13.60 -5.27 3.74
C PHE A 190 -12.34 -4.42 3.78
N GLY A 191 -12.40 -3.14 3.35
CA GLY A 191 -11.28 -2.20 3.31
C GLY A 191 -10.08 -2.64 2.46
N ASP A 192 -10.28 -3.63 1.58
CA ASP A 192 -9.26 -4.27 0.77
C ASP A 192 -9.41 -3.86 -0.71
N LEU A 193 -8.40 -3.19 -1.27
CA LEU A 193 -8.39 -2.76 -2.68
C LEU A 193 -8.60 -3.90 -3.67
N ARG A 194 -8.18 -5.13 -3.33
CA ARG A 194 -8.42 -6.31 -4.16
C ARG A 194 -9.91 -6.64 -4.29
N LYS A 195 -10.70 -6.33 -3.25
CA LYS A 195 -12.17 -6.49 -3.31
C LYS A 195 -12.81 -5.47 -4.24
N TYR A 196 -12.32 -4.23 -4.23
CA TYR A 196 -12.77 -3.22 -5.20
C TYR A 196 -12.41 -3.64 -6.64
N CYS A 197 -11.19 -4.11 -6.89
CA CYS A 197 -10.80 -4.61 -8.21
C CYS A 197 -11.69 -5.77 -8.68
N ARG A 198 -12.03 -6.72 -7.79
CA ARG A 198 -12.97 -7.81 -8.12
C ARG A 198 -14.37 -7.30 -8.44
N CYS A 199 -14.84 -6.30 -7.71
CA CYS A 199 -16.12 -5.64 -8.04
C CYS A 199 -16.08 -5.03 -9.46
N LEU A 200 -14.97 -4.39 -9.85
CA LEU A 200 -14.80 -3.89 -11.22
C LEU A 200 -14.75 -5.04 -12.25
N ASP A 201 -14.06 -6.14 -11.96
CA ASP A 201 -14.04 -7.33 -12.83
C ASP A 201 -15.46 -7.84 -13.11
N GLU A 202 -16.35 -7.86 -12.10
CA GLU A 202 -17.75 -8.25 -12.24
C GLU A 202 -18.54 -7.28 -13.13
N LEU A 203 -18.38 -5.97 -12.95
CA LEU A 203 -19.04 -4.97 -13.78
C LEU A 203 -18.60 -5.06 -15.23
N ILE A 204 -17.31 -5.21 -15.49
CA ILE A 204 -16.72 -5.38 -16.82
C ILE A 204 -17.24 -6.69 -17.46
N PHE A 205 -17.31 -7.77 -16.69
CA PHE A 205 -17.84 -9.05 -17.18
C PHE A 205 -19.32 -8.92 -17.61
N LEU A 206 -20.16 -8.29 -16.78
CA LEU A 206 -21.58 -8.07 -17.12
C LEU A 206 -21.73 -7.26 -18.43
N ASN A 207 -20.97 -6.16 -18.55
CA ASN A 207 -20.96 -5.35 -19.75
C ASN A 207 -20.57 -6.15 -21.01
N ASN A 208 -19.47 -6.90 -20.93
CA ASN A 208 -18.96 -7.69 -22.06
C ASN A 208 -19.88 -8.86 -22.45
N SER A 209 -20.69 -9.32 -21.51
CA SER A 209 -21.68 -10.38 -21.72
C SER A 209 -23.04 -9.84 -22.18
N GLY A 210 -23.18 -8.51 -22.32
CA GLY A 210 -24.46 -7.88 -22.65
C GLY A 210 -25.53 -8.01 -21.56
N LEU A 211 -25.12 -8.32 -20.34
CA LEU A 211 -26.01 -8.45 -19.19
C LEU A 211 -26.24 -7.08 -18.52
N PRO A 212 -27.45 -6.84 -17.97
CA PRO A 212 -27.73 -5.57 -17.31
C PRO A 212 -26.90 -5.40 -16.04
N ILE A 213 -26.24 -4.24 -15.90
CA ILE A 213 -25.56 -3.85 -14.66
C ILE A 213 -26.64 -3.33 -13.68
N PRO A 214 -26.70 -3.85 -12.44
CA PRO A 214 -27.66 -3.40 -11.45
C PRO A 214 -27.56 -1.88 -11.22
N ALA A 215 -28.67 -1.17 -11.30
CA ALA A 215 -28.70 0.27 -11.06
C ALA A 215 -28.60 0.58 -9.56
N ALA A 216 -27.98 1.72 -9.24
CA ALA A 216 -28.06 2.26 -7.90
C ALA A 216 -29.54 2.57 -7.56
N PRO A 217 -30.02 2.27 -6.34
CA PRO A 217 -31.36 2.67 -5.94
C PRO A 217 -31.50 4.17 -6.05
N SER A 218 -32.65 4.63 -6.57
CA SER A 218 -32.96 6.06 -6.63
C SER A 218 -32.86 6.67 -5.23
N PRO A 219 -32.29 7.86 -5.06
CA PRO A 219 -32.28 8.53 -3.76
C PRO A 219 -33.73 8.71 -3.31
N VAL A 220 -34.07 8.11 -2.18
CA VAL A 220 -35.39 8.31 -1.55
C VAL A 220 -35.45 9.80 -1.19
N ALA A 221 -36.41 10.52 -1.78
CA ALA A 221 -36.64 11.92 -1.44
C ALA A 221 -36.84 12.04 0.07
N PRO A 222 -36.23 13.02 0.74
CA PRO A 222 -36.39 13.19 2.17
C PRO A 222 -37.90 13.38 2.44
N VAL A 223 -38.46 12.51 3.28
CA VAL A 223 -39.84 12.65 3.76
C VAL A 223 -39.88 13.95 4.58
N MET A 224 -40.44 15.01 3.98
CA MET A 224 -40.70 16.23 4.71
C MET A 224 -41.74 15.92 5.78
N THR A 225 -41.27 15.77 7.02
CA THR A 225 -42.15 15.71 8.19
C THR A 225 -42.73 17.12 8.40
N VAL A 226 -43.94 17.31 7.90
CA VAL A 226 -44.69 18.54 8.18
C VAL A 226 -45.02 18.54 9.69
N VAL A 227 -44.24 19.28 10.46
CA VAL A 227 -44.58 19.57 11.85
C VAL A 227 -45.78 20.53 11.82
N LYS A 228 -46.99 20.02 12.05
CA LYS A 228 -48.17 20.86 12.29
C LYS A 228 -47.94 21.69 13.57
N ALA A 229 -47.74 22.99 13.38
CA ALA A 229 -47.74 23.92 14.48
C ALA A 229 -49.10 23.86 15.18
N LYS A 230 -49.14 23.48 16.45
CA LYS A 230 -50.32 23.62 17.29
C LYS A 230 -50.49 25.10 17.59
N SER A 231 -51.48 25.74 16.99
CA SER A 231 -51.97 27.06 17.41
C SER A 231 -52.60 26.93 18.81
N LYS A 232 -52.13 27.73 19.75
CA LYS A 232 -52.82 28.03 21.03
C LYS A 232 -53.83 29.13 20.77
#